data_beac2d55a7bc143d7d914c9bdfac8420
#
_entry.id   beac2d55a7bc143d7d914c9bdfac8420
#
_cell.length_a   1.000
_cell.length_b   1.000
_cell.length_c   1.000
_cell.angle_alpha   90.00
_cell.angle_beta   90.00
_cell.angle_gamma   90.00
#
_symmetry.space_group_name_H-M   'P 1'
#
loop_
_entity.id
_entity.type
_entity.pdbx_description
1 polymer ?
#
loop_
_entity_poly.entity_id
_entity_poly.type
_entity_poly.pdbx_seq_one_letter_code
_entity_poly.pdbx_strand_id
1 'polypeptide(L)'
;LCIEMCIKLRERGQTTNLALSDNLMTADLKRVHRFLANTIADPLTAPEAARMAESIRAVFNTNAQVLRFLPDEGESFSIRDWITRDKKPGSILFVTSNYVDLPMNRALLTLWMDLAINRLMTLPRTRSLRTWFMFDELGALHRLPAIENGLQTARAFGGAMILGIHSFEKLVEVYGEQGARNLASLARSKLILATADLDTAEQCARYIGNREVRQMDEAYSYGYNNTRDASTLTPRKQVEPLVIADDITNLPSMHGFVKFPDGFPAARILLEWKDYPQVAQGFVQRPDVG
;
A
#
# COMPACT_ATOMS: atom_id res chain seq x y z
N LEU A 1 26.97 5.67 0.75
CA LEU A 1 27.24 7.11 0.84
C LEU A 1 26.14 7.80 1.64
N CYS A 2 24.87 7.84 1.20
CA CYS A 2 23.79 8.55 1.89
C CYS A 2 23.57 8.07 3.34
N ILE A 3 23.60 6.77 3.59
CA ILE A 3 23.45 6.19 4.94
C ILE A 3 24.57 6.68 5.87
N GLU A 4 25.84 6.60 5.42
CA GLU A 4 26.98 7.06 6.22
C GLU A 4 26.93 8.56 6.49
N MET A 5 26.47 9.34 5.50
CA MET A 5 26.23 10.77 5.69
C MET A 5 25.21 11.02 6.81
N CYS A 6 24.07 10.34 6.78
CA CYS A 6 23.04 10.47 7.83
C CYS A 6 23.56 10.04 9.20
N ILE A 7 24.35 8.96 9.28
CA ILE A 7 24.97 8.52 10.55
C ILE A 7 25.88 9.61 11.11
N LYS A 8 26.81 10.13 10.29
CA LYS A 8 27.74 11.18 10.69
C LYS A 8 27.06 12.49 11.07
N LEU A 9 26.02 12.91 10.35
CA LEU A 9 25.22 14.08 10.68
C LEU A 9 24.54 13.92 12.04
N ARG A 10 23.96 12.73 12.29
CA ARG A 10 23.36 12.41 13.59
C ARG A 10 24.38 12.45 14.73
N GLU A 11 25.57 11.86 14.53
CA GLU A 11 26.65 11.90 15.52
C GLU A 11 27.10 13.31 15.88
N ARG A 12 26.99 14.25 14.94
CA ARG A 12 27.31 15.66 15.14
C ARG A 12 26.12 16.52 15.62
N GLY A 13 24.95 15.93 15.84
CA GLY A 13 23.73 16.64 16.20
C GLY A 13 23.16 17.52 15.06
N GLN A 14 23.61 17.35 13.83
CA GLN A 14 23.16 18.08 12.64
C GLN A 14 22.02 17.34 11.97
N THR A 15 20.84 17.34 12.59
CA THR A 15 19.68 16.55 12.17
C THR A 15 18.53 17.39 11.62
N THR A 16 18.76 18.67 11.33
CA THR A 16 17.75 19.54 10.69
C THR A 16 17.54 19.14 9.24
N ASN A 17 16.38 19.48 8.68
CA ASN A 17 16.06 19.21 7.29
C ASN A 17 17.04 19.94 6.35
N LEU A 18 17.40 21.19 6.67
CA LEU A 18 18.39 21.97 5.92
C LEU A 18 19.77 21.29 5.96
N ALA A 19 20.23 20.84 7.11
CA ALA A 19 21.53 20.16 7.25
C ALA A 19 21.56 18.85 6.41
N LEU A 20 20.45 18.10 6.39
CA LEU A 20 20.30 16.90 5.58
C LEU A 20 20.33 17.24 4.09
N SER A 21 19.51 18.19 3.63
CA SER A 21 19.43 18.55 2.21
C SER A 21 20.76 19.13 1.71
N ASP A 22 21.39 20.01 2.47
CA ASP A 22 22.68 20.61 2.09
C ASP A 22 23.78 19.57 1.93
N ASN A 23 23.94 18.70 2.93
CA ASN A 23 25.04 17.72 2.91
C ASN A 23 24.79 16.56 1.91
N LEU A 24 23.55 16.13 1.73
CA LEU A 24 23.24 15.05 0.80
C LEU A 24 23.14 15.54 -0.65
N MET A 25 22.59 16.74 -0.89
CA MET A 25 22.20 17.19 -2.24
C MET A 25 23.16 18.20 -2.85
N THR A 26 23.65 19.18 -2.09
CA THR A 26 24.35 20.35 -2.64
C THR A 26 25.82 20.49 -2.24
N ALA A 27 26.27 19.88 -1.12
CA ALA A 27 27.64 20.01 -0.65
C ALA A 27 28.68 19.63 -1.72
N ASP A 28 29.78 20.39 -1.78
CA ASP A 28 30.92 20.07 -2.65
C ASP A 28 31.50 18.67 -2.35
N LEU A 29 31.86 17.91 -3.38
CA LEU A 29 32.36 16.55 -3.22
C LEU A 29 33.63 16.48 -2.37
N LYS A 30 34.52 17.47 -2.41
CA LYS A 30 35.69 17.53 -1.56
C LYS A 30 35.31 17.65 -0.06
N ARG A 31 34.21 18.38 0.22
CA ARG A 31 33.64 18.48 1.56
C ARG A 31 33.05 17.15 2.00
N VAL A 32 32.28 16.52 1.09
CA VAL A 32 31.69 15.19 1.34
C VAL A 32 32.76 14.15 1.60
N HIS A 33 33.83 14.10 0.81
CA HIS A 33 34.95 13.20 1.01
C HIS A 33 35.61 13.37 2.40
N ARG A 34 35.95 14.62 2.76
CA ARG A 34 36.51 14.92 4.10
C ARG A 34 35.54 14.55 5.24
N PHE A 35 34.25 14.72 5.03
CA PHE A 35 33.24 14.40 6.02
C PHE A 35 33.10 12.90 6.24
N LEU A 36 33.22 12.11 5.16
CA LEU A 36 33.10 10.65 5.16
C LEU A 36 34.43 9.91 5.29
N ALA A 37 35.52 10.64 5.51
CA ALA A 37 36.84 10.03 5.71
C ALA A 37 36.79 8.98 6.84
N ASN A 38 37.48 7.86 6.63
CA ASN A 38 37.53 6.72 7.54
C ASN A 38 36.18 6.00 7.76
N THR A 39 35.21 6.16 6.87
CA THR A 39 33.97 5.36 6.85
C THR A 39 34.02 4.35 5.71
N ILE A 40 33.05 3.43 5.68
CA ILE A 40 32.88 2.52 4.54
C ILE A 40 32.56 3.23 3.22
N ALA A 41 32.13 4.49 3.29
CA ALA A 41 31.85 5.31 2.11
C ALA A 41 33.05 6.15 1.63
N ASP A 42 34.16 6.16 2.33
CA ASP A 42 35.39 6.90 1.98
C ASP A 42 35.85 6.58 0.54
N PRO A 43 36.01 5.31 0.14
CA PRO A 43 36.44 4.96 -1.22
C PRO A 43 35.46 5.45 -2.32
N LEU A 44 34.17 5.59 -1.99
CA LEU A 44 33.13 6.05 -2.94
C LEU A 44 33.19 7.57 -3.19
N THR A 45 33.87 8.30 -2.35
CA THR A 45 33.97 9.77 -2.41
C THR A 45 35.38 10.26 -2.73
N ALA A 46 36.35 9.36 -2.83
CA ALA A 46 37.73 9.66 -3.21
C ALA A 46 37.78 10.38 -4.58
N PRO A 47 38.78 11.22 -4.83
CA PRO A 47 38.89 11.97 -6.08
C PRO A 47 38.81 11.10 -7.32
N GLU A 48 39.35 9.88 -7.26
CA GLU A 48 39.32 8.90 -8.37
C GLU A 48 37.90 8.36 -8.63
N ALA A 49 37.04 8.37 -7.63
CA ALA A 49 35.63 7.94 -7.71
C ALA A 49 34.63 9.10 -7.88
N ALA A 50 35.08 10.31 -8.15
CA ALA A 50 34.22 11.52 -8.20
C ALA A 50 33.00 11.35 -9.12
N ARG A 51 33.17 10.77 -10.31
CA ARG A 51 32.07 10.51 -11.25
C ARG A 51 31.01 9.56 -10.67
N MET A 52 31.42 8.55 -9.91
CA MET A 52 30.51 7.63 -9.23
C MET A 52 29.73 8.36 -8.13
N ALA A 53 30.42 9.17 -7.33
CA ALA A 53 29.79 9.98 -6.28
C ALA A 53 28.75 10.96 -6.85
N GLU A 54 29.05 11.61 -7.99
CA GLU A 54 28.12 12.48 -8.71
C GLU A 54 26.90 11.71 -9.23
N SER A 55 27.12 10.54 -9.83
CA SER A 55 26.01 9.69 -10.30
C SER A 55 25.09 9.25 -9.17
N ILE A 56 25.65 8.82 -8.04
CA ILE A 56 24.86 8.44 -6.85
C ILE A 56 24.05 9.64 -6.34
N ARG A 57 24.68 10.83 -6.30
CA ARG A 57 24.00 12.05 -5.87
C ARG A 57 22.89 12.46 -6.86
N ALA A 58 23.12 12.35 -8.16
CA ALA A 58 22.11 12.66 -9.16
C ALA A 58 20.85 11.79 -8.97
N VAL A 59 21.02 10.48 -8.79
CA VAL A 59 19.92 9.56 -8.50
C VAL A 59 19.23 9.91 -7.18
N PHE A 60 19.99 10.20 -6.13
CA PHE A 60 19.42 10.64 -4.86
C PHE A 60 18.61 11.93 -5.00
N ASN A 61 19.18 12.95 -5.68
CA ASN A 61 18.51 14.23 -5.89
C ASN A 61 17.20 14.08 -6.65
N THR A 62 17.15 13.21 -7.65
CA THR A 62 15.91 12.96 -8.41
C THR A 62 14.80 12.37 -7.53
N ASN A 63 15.14 11.49 -6.58
CA ASN A 63 14.15 10.79 -5.76
C ASN A 63 13.83 11.48 -4.43
N ALA A 64 14.71 12.35 -3.95
CA ALA A 64 14.61 12.97 -2.63
C ALA A 64 14.42 14.49 -2.66
N GLN A 65 13.98 15.05 -3.78
CA GLN A 65 13.78 16.51 -3.95
C GLN A 65 12.89 17.11 -2.86
N VAL A 66 11.92 16.36 -2.40
CA VAL A 66 10.98 16.80 -1.34
C VAL A 66 11.69 17.24 -0.06
N LEU A 67 12.87 16.71 0.24
CA LEU A 67 13.64 17.11 1.44
C LEU A 67 13.99 18.60 1.46
N ARG A 68 14.09 19.25 0.28
CA ARG A 68 14.40 20.69 0.16
C ARG A 68 13.25 21.59 0.59
N PHE A 69 12.04 21.04 0.64
CA PHE A 69 10.82 21.79 0.96
C PHE A 69 10.33 21.50 2.38
N LEU A 70 11.02 20.64 3.13
CA LEU A 70 10.69 20.39 4.52
C LEU A 70 11.09 21.58 5.38
N PRO A 71 10.26 21.99 6.36
CA PRO A 71 10.56 23.10 7.24
C PRO A 71 11.71 22.76 8.19
N ASP A 72 12.53 23.74 8.51
CA ASP A 72 13.55 23.64 9.56
C ASP A 72 13.06 24.16 10.90
N GLU A 73 12.04 25.01 10.88
CA GLU A 73 11.46 25.64 12.05
C GLU A 73 10.08 25.02 12.36
N GLY A 74 9.67 25.10 13.61
CA GLY A 74 8.40 24.58 14.09
C GLY A 74 8.54 23.42 15.06
N GLU A 75 7.40 22.86 15.48
CA GLU A 75 7.40 21.70 16.37
C GLU A 75 7.87 20.46 15.62
N SER A 76 8.85 19.77 16.19
CA SER A 76 9.36 18.52 15.65
C SER A 76 8.31 17.41 15.80
N PHE A 77 7.98 16.72 14.71
CA PHE A 77 7.10 15.56 14.72
C PHE A 77 7.88 14.29 14.42
N SER A 78 7.74 13.28 15.27
CA SER A 78 8.36 11.98 15.10
C SER A 78 7.30 10.89 14.93
N ILE A 79 7.25 10.26 13.75
CA ILE A 79 6.39 9.10 13.49
C ILE A 79 6.72 7.96 14.45
N ARG A 80 8.01 7.74 14.73
CA ARG A 80 8.46 6.72 15.68
C ARG A 80 7.87 6.94 17.07
N ASP A 81 7.90 8.18 17.56
CA ASP A 81 7.39 8.51 18.89
C ASP A 81 5.87 8.49 18.90
N TRP A 82 5.24 8.91 17.81
CA TRP A 82 3.78 8.82 17.66
C TRP A 82 3.29 7.37 17.72
N ILE A 83 3.95 6.42 17.06
CA ILE A 83 3.61 5.00 17.14
C ILE A 83 3.83 4.42 18.54
N THR A 84 4.87 4.87 19.24
CA THR A 84 5.29 4.30 20.53
C THR A 84 4.47 4.81 21.71
N ARG A 85 4.09 6.10 21.70
CA ARG A 85 3.37 6.72 22.81
C ARG A 85 1.99 6.14 23.02
N ASP A 86 1.52 6.18 24.27
CA ASP A 86 0.13 5.92 24.58
C ASP A 86 -0.75 7.02 23.96
N LYS A 87 -1.70 6.61 23.14
CA LYS A 87 -2.59 7.51 22.42
C LYS A 87 -3.92 7.59 23.13
N LYS A 88 -4.50 8.80 23.16
CA LYS A 88 -5.91 8.94 23.51
C LYS A 88 -6.74 8.17 22.48
N PRO A 89 -7.83 7.48 22.90
CA PRO A 89 -8.76 6.87 21.95
C PRO A 89 -9.22 7.87 20.87
N GLY A 90 -9.24 7.42 19.62
CA GLY A 90 -9.60 8.28 18.50
C GLY A 90 -8.49 9.19 17.96
N SER A 91 -7.23 9.05 18.44
CA SER A 91 -6.09 9.78 17.85
C SER A 91 -5.85 9.30 16.42
N ILE A 92 -5.82 10.23 15.46
CA ILE A 92 -5.59 9.97 14.04
C ILE A 92 -4.39 10.79 13.57
N LEU A 93 -3.54 10.19 12.77
CA LEU A 93 -2.49 10.85 12.01
C LEU A 93 -2.82 10.73 10.52
N PHE A 94 -3.15 11.85 9.89
CA PHE A 94 -3.33 11.92 8.45
C PHE A 94 -2.00 12.18 7.77
N VAL A 95 -1.65 11.34 6.80
CA VAL A 95 -0.47 11.48 5.95
C VAL A 95 -0.98 11.68 4.54
N THR A 96 -1.01 12.92 4.08
CA THR A 96 -1.69 13.32 2.84
C THR A 96 -0.77 14.11 1.92
N SER A 97 -1.14 14.17 0.65
CA SER A 97 -0.53 15.04 -0.36
C SER A 97 -1.61 15.50 -1.34
N ASN A 98 -1.46 16.71 -1.85
CA ASN A 98 -2.23 17.13 -3.00
C ASN A 98 -1.88 16.25 -4.20
N TYR A 99 -2.83 16.04 -5.09
CA TYR A 99 -2.64 15.17 -6.25
C TYR A 99 -1.50 15.64 -7.17
N VAL A 100 -1.37 16.97 -7.36
CA VAL A 100 -0.32 17.58 -8.18
C VAL A 100 1.07 17.37 -7.59
N ASP A 101 1.20 17.38 -6.27
CA ASP A 101 2.46 17.25 -5.55
C ASP A 101 2.82 15.79 -5.23
N LEU A 102 1.89 14.87 -5.46
CA LEU A 102 2.06 13.46 -5.13
C LEU A 102 3.32 12.82 -5.75
N PRO A 103 3.67 13.07 -7.02
CA PRO A 103 4.89 12.49 -7.60
C PRO A 103 6.16 12.89 -6.84
N MET A 104 6.23 14.13 -6.37
CA MET A 104 7.36 14.64 -5.58
C MET A 104 7.35 14.11 -4.15
N ASN A 105 6.19 14.06 -3.52
CA ASN A 105 6.03 13.64 -2.13
C ASN A 105 6.05 12.12 -1.95
N ARG A 106 5.84 11.36 -3.01
CA ARG A 106 5.65 9.90 -2.98
C ARG A 106 6.74 9.17 -2.20
N ALA A 107 8.00 9.53 -2.39
CA ALA A 107 9.13 8.91 -1.69
C ALA A 107 9.07 9.15 -0.17
N LEU A 108 8.74 10.36 0.26
CA LEU A 108 8.62 10.74 1.67
C LEU A 108 7.43 10.04 2.33
N LEU A 109 6.27 10.04 1.67
CA LEU A 109 5.08 9.35 2.17
C LEU A 109 5.35 7.84 2.35
N THR A 110 6.01 7.23 1.36
CA THR A 110 6.41 5.82 1.42
C THR A 110 7.34 5.57 2.61
N LEU A 111 8.36 6.41 2.79
CA LEU A 111 9.30 6.31 3.92
C LEU A 111 8.59 6.41 5.26
N TRP A 112 7.69 7.36 5.42
CA TRP A 112 6.95 7.55 6.68
C TRP A 112 6.07 6.35 7.03
N MET A 113 5.37 5.80 6.04
CA MET A 113 4.54 4.62 6.26
C MET A 113 5.39 3.37 6.56
N ASP A 114 6.51 3.20 5.87
CA ASP A 114 7.44 2.11 6.12
C ASP A 114 8.02 2.18 7.55
N LEU A 115 8.46 3.36 7.97
CA LEU A 115 8.94 3.61 9.34
C LEU A 115 7.86 3.32 10.40
N ALA A 116 6.61 3.72 10.14
CA ALA A 116 5.50 3.48 11.06
C ALA A 116 5.21 1.99 11.24
N ILE A 117 5.16 1.21 10.15
CA ILE A 117 4.95 -0.24 10.18
C ILE A 117 6.10 -0.93 10.91
N ASN A 118 7.34 -0.63 10.52
CA ASN A 118 8.53 -1.21 11.15
C ASN A 118 8.59 -0.89 12.64
N ARG A 119 8.26 0.35 13.02
CA ARG A 119 8.25 0.75 14.43
C ARG A 119 7.21 -0.02 15.24
N LEU A 120 6.00 -0.21 14.73
CA LEU A 120 4.99 -1.01 15.41
C LEU A 120 5.53 -2.42 15.72
N MET A 121 6.19 -3.07 14.76
CA MET A 121 6.71 -4.43 14.91
C MET A 121 7.88 -4.56 15.90
N THR A 122 8.46 -3.44 16.35
CA THR A 122 9.49 -3.45 17.42
C THR A 122 8.91 -3.32 18.84
N LEU A 123 7.60 -3.09 18.97
CA LEU A 123 6.93 -2.98 20.26
C LEU A 123 6.70 -4.36 20.89
N PRO A 124 6.45 -4.44 22.19
CA PRO A 124 6.05 -5.70 22.83
C PRO A 124 4.78 -6.28 22.19
N ARG A 125 4.71 -7.61 22.06
CA ARG A 125 3.54 -8.31 21.54
C ARG A 125 2.32 -8.04 22.41
N THR A 126 1.15 -7.98 21.77
CA THR A 126 -0.14 -7.77 22.45
C THR A 126 -1.28 -8.35 21.64
N ARG A 127 -2.39 -8.68 22.32
CA ARG A 127 -3.65 -9.06 21.67
C ARG A 127 -4.60 -7.86 21.50
N SER A 128 -4.32 -6.74 22.18
CA SER A 128 -5.12 -5.53 22.09
C SER A 128 -4.74 -4.74 20.83
N LEU A 129 -5.72 -4.20 20.15
CA LEU A 129 -5.52 -3.32 19.00
C LEU A 129 -4.87 -1.99 19.47
N ARG A 130 -3.77 -1.61 18.83
CA ARG A 130 -3.03 -0.37 19.11
C ARG A 130 -3.16 0.63 17.98
N THR A 131 -3.05 0.18 16.74
CA THR A 131 -2.94 1.06 15.59
C THR A 131 -3.57 0.44 14.36
N TRP A 132 -4.41 1.23 13.69
CA TRP A 132 -4.86 0.96 12.33
C TRP A 132 -3.95 1.68 11.35
N PHE A 133 -3.56 1.00 10.28
CA PHE A 133 -2.97 1.56 9.09
C PHE A 133 -4.01 1.52 7.98
N MET A 134 -4.35 2.67 7.45
CA MET A 134 -5.35 2.79 6.39
C MET A 134 -4.68 3.42 5.18
N PHE A 135 -4.57 2.66 4.10
CA PHE A 135 -4.06 3.11 2.82
C PHE A 135 -5.26 3.29 1.90
N ASP A 136 -5.63 4.53 1.61
CA ASP A 136 -6.73 4.84 0.71
C ASP A 136 -6.43 4.33 -0.71
N GLU A 137 -5.21 4.58 -1.20
CA GLU A 137 -4.69 4.06 -2.47
C GLU A 137 -3.24 3.59 -2.30
N LEU A 138 -3.05 2.29 -2.10
CA LEU A 138 -1.71 1.72 -1.92
C LEU A 138 -0.82 1.88 -3.16
N GLY A 139 -1.42 1.82 -4.36
CA GLY A 139 -0.73 2.01 -5.63
C GLY A 139 -0.19 3.43 -5.86
N ALA A 140 -0.66 4.41 -5.09
CA ALA A 140 -0.14 5.78 -5.15
C ALA A 140 1.24 5.94 -4.51
N LEU A 141 1.67 5.02 -3.65
CA LEU A 141 2.98 5.01 -3.01
C LEU A 141 4.01 4.25 -3.86
N HIS A 142 5.30 4.44 -3.57
CA HIS A 142 6.32 3.49 -4.02
C HIS A 142 6.13 2.16 -3.30
N ARG A 143 6.82 1.12 -3.78
CA ARG A 143 6.85 -0.16 -3.07
C ARG A 143 7.26 0.05 -1.62
N LEU A 144 6.40 -0.39 -0.71
CA LEU A 144 6.65 -0.37 0.74
C LEU A 144 7.34 -1.69 1.13
N PRO A 145 8.62 -1.67 1.54
CA PRO A 145 9.32 -2.90 1.92
C PRO A 145 8.67 -3.62 3.12
N ALA A 146 8.15 -2.86 4.09
CA ALA A 146 7.57 -3.40 5.30
C ALA A 146 6.14 -3.95 5.15
N ILE A 147 5.43 -3.70 4.02
CA ILE A 147 3.99 -3.98 3.93
C ILE A 147 3.67 -5.48 4.01
N GLU A 148 4.44 -6.32 3.33
CA GLU A 148 4.22 -7.77 3.31
C GLU A 148 4.41 -8.36 4.72
N ASN A 149 5.53 -8.03 5.37
CA ASN A 149 5.81 -8.44 6.75
C ASN A 149 4.76 -7.87 7.72
N GLY A 150 4.34 -6.63 7.50
CA GLY A 150 3.30 -5.96 8.28
C GLY A 150 1.97 -6.73 8.22
N LEU A 151 1.49 -7.07 7.02
CA LEU A 151 0.26 -7.85 6.85
C LEU A 151 0.32 -9.22 7.52
N GLN A 152 1.48 -9.86 7.51
CA GLN A 152 1.67 -11.17 8.13
C GLN A 152 1.76 -11.10 9.67
N THR A 153 2.42 -10.07 10.20
CA THR A 153 2.88 -10.09 11.60
C THR A 153 2.34 -8.97 12.48
N ALA A 154 1.87 -7.84 11.91
CA ALA A 154 1.43 -6.66 12.67
C ALA A 154 0.35 -6.99 13.72
N ARG A 155 -0.53 -7.98 13.46
CA ARG A 155 -1.53 -8.45 14.40
C ARG A 155 -0.92 -8.84 15.75
N ALA A 156 0.26 -9.48 15.76
CA ALA A 156 0.94 -9.89 16.99
C ALA A 156 1.42 -8.69 17.85
N PHE A 157 1.50 -7.51 17.23
CA PHE A 157 1.92 -6.27 17.85
C PHE A 157 0.77 -5.25 18.02
N GLY A 158 -0.47 -5.69 17.80
CA GLY A 158 -1.66 -4.87 17.92
C GLY A 158 -1.91 -3.96 16.69
N GLY A 159 -1.41 -4.32 15.53
CA GLY A 159 -1.66 -3.62 14.28
C GLY A 159 -2.77 -4.26 13.46
N ALA A 160 -3.56 -3.43 12.78
CA ALA A 160 -4.50 -3.84 11.74
C ALA A 160 -4.27 -2.98 10.50
N MET A 161 -4.51 -3.54 9.31
CA MET A 161 -4.26 -2.86 8.05
C MET A 161 -5.47 -2.94 7.14
N ILE A 162 -5.82 -1.81 6.52
CA ILE A 162 -6.79 -1.70 5.44
C ILE A 162 -6.04 -1.18 4.22
N LEU A 163 -6.15 -1.91 3.11
CA LEU A 163 -5.52 -1.56 1.85
C LEU A 163 -6.62 -1.23 0.83
N GLY A 164 -6.72 0.04 0.41
CA GLY A 164 -7.47 0.46 -0.74
C GLY A 164 -6.65 0.25 -2.00
N ILE A 165 -7.30 -0.29 -3.03
CA ILE A 165 -6.70 -0.58 -4.33
C ILE A 165 -7.71 -0.21 -5.40
N HIS A 166 -7.34 0.67 -6.30
CA HIS A 166 -8.21 1.11 -7.37
C HIS A 166 -8.29 0.07 -8.51
N SER A 167 -7.13 -0.45 -8.93
CA SER A 167 -7.03 -1.54 -9.89
C SER A 167 -5.90 -2.50 -9.52
N PHE A 168 -6.05 -3.76 -9.91
CA PHE A 168 -5.02 -4.76 -9.69
C PHE A 168 -3.77 -4.50 -10.53
N GLU A 169 -3.93 -3.97 -11.74
CA GLU A 169 -2.81 -3.56 -12.61
C GLU A 169 -1.91 -2.52 -11.94
N LYS A 170 -2.49 -1.53 -11.25
CA LYS A 170 -1.71 -0.53 -10.52
C LYS A 170 -0.89 -1.14 -9.40
N LEU A 171 -1.43 -2.15 -8.75
CA LEU A 171 -0.70 -2.91 -7.74
C LEU A 171 0.45 -3.72 -8.37
N VAL A 172 0.21 -4.33 -9.54
CA VAL A 172 1.23 -5.06 -10.32
C VAL A 172 2.35 -4.13 -10.79
N GLU A 173 2.03 -2.93 -11.24
CA GLU A 173 3.04 -1.92 -11.63
C GLU A 173 4.03 -1.64 -10.48
N VAL A 174 3.55 -1.54 -9.24
CA VAL A 174 4.37 -1.17 -8.08
C VAL A 174 5.09 -2.37 -7.45
N TYR A 175 4.40 -3.51 -7.34
CA TYR A 175 4.88 -4.68 -6.57
C TYR A 175 5.32 -5.85 -7.44
N GLY A 176 5.08 -5.78 -8.75
CA GLY A 176 5.21 -6.92 -9.65
C GLY A 176 4.05 -7.91 -9.48
N GLU A 177 3.85 -8.78 -10.44
CA GLU A 177 2.69 -9.70 -10.45
C GLU A 177 2.65 -10.62 -9.22
N GLN A 178 3.81 -11.20 -8.85
CA GLN A 178 3.89 -12.08 -7.69
C GLN A 178 3.66 -11.32 -6.38
N GLY A 179 4.20 -10.11 -6.23
CA GLY A 179 4.01 -9.26 -5.05
C GLY A 179 2.55 -8.81 -4.90
N ALA A 180 1.91 -8.40 -5.99
CA ALA A 180 0.49 -8.01 -6.00
C ALA A 180 -0.42 -9.17 -5.56
N ARG A 181 -0.20 -10.38 -6.10
CA ARG A 181 -0.92 -11.59 -5.71
C ARG A 181 -0.70 -11.95 -4.25
N ASN A 182 0.54 -11.81 -3.76
CA ASN A 182 0.87 -12.07 -2.35
C ASN A 182 0.14 -11.11 -1.41
N LEU A 183 0.18 -9.81 -1.69
CA LEU A 183 -0.54 -8.79 -0.91
C LEU A 183 -2.05 -9.06 -0.88
N ALA A 184 -2.64 -9.35 -2.04
CA ALA A 184 -4.05 -9.68 -2.13
C ALA A 184 -4.42 -10.96 -1.37
N SER A 185 -3.53 -11.95 -1.31
CA SER A 185 -3.70 -13.19 -0.54
C SER A 185 -3.63 -12.95 0.97
N LEU A 186 -2.71 -12.10 1.42
CA LEU A 186 -2.53 -11.75 2.83
C LEU A 186 -3.70 -10.94 3.39
N ALA A 187 -4.34 -10.11 2.57
CA ALA A 187 -5.56 -9.38 2.92
C ALA A 187 -6.78 -10.32 2.86
N ARG A 188 -6.99 -11.11 3.93
CA ARG A 188 -7.99 -12.19 3.97
C ARG A 188 -9.44 -11.72 3.93
N SER A 189 -9.75 -10.57 4.53
CA SER A 189 -11.06 -9.91 4.40
C SER A 189 -11.06 -9.03 3.16
N LYS A 190 -12.13 -9.08 2.38
CA LYS A 190 -12.25 -8.33 1.12
C LYS A 190 -13.57 -7.59 1.07
N LEU A 191 -13.50 -6.31 0.72
CA LEU A 191 -14.61 -5.50 0.29
C LEU A 191 -14.41 -5.23 -1.21
N ILE A 192 -15.33 -5.68 -2.03
CA ILE A 192 -15.27 -5.60 -3.48
C ILE A 192 -16.41 -4.70 -3.94
N LEU A 193 -16.07 -3.60 -4.58
CA LEU A 193 -17.00 -2.64 -5.17
C LEU A 193 -16.94 -2.73 -6.70
N ALA A 194 -17.75 -1.94 -7.39
CA ALA A 194 -17.72 -1.87 -8.86
C ALA A 194 -16.34 -1.43 -9.36
N THR A 195 -15.87 -2.06 -10.43
CA THR A 195 -14.68 -1.65 -11.17
C THR A 195 -14.96 -1.75 -12.66
N ALA A 196 -14.44 -0.81 -13.43
CA ALA A 196 -14.52 -0.84 -14.89
C ALA A 196 -13.43 -1.72 -15.53
N ASP A 197 -12.40 -2.08 -14.75
CA ASP A 197 -11.29 -2.91 -15.19
C ASP A 197 -11.68 -4.39 -15.13
N LEU A 198 -11.70 -5.05 -16.31
CA LEU A 198 -12.12 -6.43 -16.44
C LEU A 198 -11.20 -7.41 -15.70
N ASP A 199 -9.88 -7.21 -15.77
CA ASP A 199 -8.91 -8.08 -15.12
C ASP A 199 -9.06 -8.02 -13.60
N THR A 200 -9.29 -6.83 -13.05
CA THR A 200 -9.60 -6.64 -11.62
C THR A 200 -10.93 -7.31 -11.27
N ALA A 201 -11.96 -7.18 -12.10
CA ALA A 201 -13.26 -7.81 -11.86
C ALA A 201 -13.14 -9.34 -11.86
N GLU A 202 -12.39 -9.93 -12.79
CA GLU A 202 -12.12 -11.38 -12.80
C GLU A 202 -11.39 -11.86 -11.54
N GLN A 203 -10.36 -11.12 -11.10
CA GLN A 203 -9.65 -11.44 -9.87
C GLN A 203 -10.59 -11.36 -8.65
N CYS A 204 -11.43 -10.34 -8.60
CA CYS A 204 -12.43 -10.17 -7.55
C CYS A 204 -13.44 -11.33 -7.53
N ALA A 205 -13.94 -11.73 -8.70
CA ALA A 205 -14.86 -12.88 -8.84
C ALA A 205 -14.21 -14.17 -8.28
N ARG A 206 -12.93 -14.42 -8.61
CA ARG A 206 -12.17 -15.57 -8.08
C ARG A 206 -12.05 -15.53 -6.56
N TYR A 207 -11.87 -14.33 -5.95
CA TYR A 207 -11.81 -14.19 -4.50
C TYR A 207 -13.16 -14.46 -3.82
N ILE A 208 -14.29 -14.14 -4.45
CA ILE A 208 -15.62 -14.45 -3.94
C ILE A 208 -15.80 -15.96 -3.86
N GLY A 209 -15.40 -16.68 -4.92
CA GLY A 209 -15.36 -18.14 -4.94
C GLY A 209 -16.38 -18.78 -5.86
N ASN A 210 -16.47 -20.10 -5.78
CA ASN A 210 -17.30 -20.92 -6.64
C ASN A 210 -18.36 -21.68 -5.82
N ARG A 211 -19.39 -22.15 -6.52
CA ARG A 211 -20.42 -23.05 -6.00
C ARG A 211 -20.48 -24.33 -6.83
N GLU A 212 -20.85 -25.44 -6.22
CA GLU A 212 -21.21 -26.67 -6.90
C GLU A 212 -22.70 -26.62 -7.28
N VAL A 213 -22.97 -26.73 -8.56
CA VAL A 213 -24.34 -26.83 -9.08
C VAL A 213 -24.56 -28.24 -9.60
N ARG A 214 -25.69 -28.83 -9.25
CA ARG A 214 -26.13 -30.11 -9.82
C ARG A 214 -27.13 -29.80 -10.89
N GLN A 215 -26.77 -30.05 -12.13
CA GLN A 215 -27.66 -29.95 -13.27
C GLN A 215 -28.08 -31.35 -13.69
N MET A 216 -29.32 -31.49 -14.16
CA MET A 216 -29.82 -32.69 -14.80
C MET A 216 -29.79 -32.45 -16.31
N ASP A 217 -28.85 -33.09 -16.99
CA ASP A 217 -28.80 -33.04 -18.45
C ASP A 217 -29.85 -34.03 -19.01
N GLU A 218 -30.82 -33.51 -19.73
CA GLU A 218 -31.85 -34.28 -20.36
C GLU A 218 -31.45 -34.51 -21.83
N ALA A 219 -31.09 -35.75 -22.17
CA ALA A 219 -30.77 -36.13 -23.55
C ALA A 219 -31.97 -36.83 -24.17
N TYR A 220 -32.53 -36.25 -25.24
CA TYR A 220 -33.56 -36.87 -26.06
C TYR A 220 -32.89 -37.62 -27.22
N SER A 221 -33.11 -38.93 -27.27
CA SER A 221 -32.72 -39.76 -28.42
C SER A 221 -33.92 -39.96 -29.34
N TYR A 222 -33.88 -39.37 -30.51
CA TYR A 222 -34.88 -39.63 -31.57
C TYR A 222 -34.47 -40.86 -32.36
N GLY A 223 -35.15 -41.98 -32.11
CA GLY A 223 -35.02 -43.19 -32.93
C GLY A 223 -35.86 -43.11 -34.19
N TYR A 224 -35.33 -43.58 -35.32
CA TYR A 224 -36.03 -43.63 -36.63
C TYR A 224 -37.24 -44.57 -36.66
N ASN A 225 -37.49 -45.33 -35.63
CA ASN A 225 -38.65 -46.22 -35.47
C ASN A 225 -39.44 -45.86 -34.19
N ASN A 226 -40.71 -45.59 -34.35
CA ASN A 226 -41.71 -45.08 -33.41
C ASN A 226 -41.97 -45.90 -32.13
N THR A 227 -40.97 -46.48 -31.49
CA THR A 227 -41.28 -47.40 -30.38
C THR A 227 -40.55 -47.13 -29.07
N ARG A 228 -39.64 -46.15 -28.94
CA ARG A 228 -39.05 -45.78 -27.65
C ARG A 228 -38.48 -44.36 -27.67
N ASP A 229 -39.25 -43.42 -27.18
CA ASP A 229 -38.72 -42.17 -26.69
C ASP A 229 -38.10 -42.45 -25.31
N ALA A 230 -36.79 -42.54 -25.24
CA ALA A 230 -36.08 -42.69 -23.99
C ALA A 230 -35.42 -41.38 -23.65
N SER A 231 -35.88 -40.68 -22.62
CA SER A 231 -35.16 -39.59 -22.00
C SER A 231 -34.22 -40.15 -20.92
N THR A 232 -32.93 -39.85 -21.04
CA THR A 232 -31.96 -40.23 -20.04
C THR A 232 -31.57 -38.99 -19.23
N LEU A 233 -31.91 -38.97 -17.94
CA LEU A 233 -31.52 -37.92 -17.00
C LEU A 233 -30.17 -38.32 -16.40
N THR A 234 -29.12 -37.58 -16.76
CA THR A 234 -27.80 -37.81 -16.22
C THR A 234 -27.43 -36.64 -15.24
N PRO A 235 -27.30 -36.94 -13.95
CA PRO A 235 -26.88 -35.90 -13.02
C PRO A 235 -25.44 -35.48 -13.30
N ARG A 236 -25.21 -34.22 -13.63
CA ARG A 236 -23.89 -33.62 -13.81
C ARG A 236 -23.61 -32.64 -12.68
N LYS A 237 -22.47 -32.81 -12.05
CA LYS A 237 -21.95 -31.85 -11.11
C LYS A 237 -21.06 -30.84 -11.85
N GLN A 238 -21.38 -29.57 -11.78
CA GLN A 238 -20.62 -28.48 -12.39
C GLN A 238 -20.21 -27.48 -11.31
N VAL A 239 -18.96 -26.99 -11.38
CA VAL A 239 -18.48 -25.92 -10.52
C VAL A 239 -18.61 -24.60 -11.28
N GLU A 240 -19.39 -23.69 -10.75
CA GLU A 240 -19.64 -22.39 -11.33
C GLU A 240 -19.16 -21.28 -10.38
N PRO A 241 -18.69 -20.12 -10.90
CA PRO A 241 -18.41 -18.98 -10.04
C PRO A 241 -19.70 -18.49 -9.38
N LEU A 242 -19.58 -18.06 -8.10
CA LEU A 242 -20.71 -17.44 -7.39
C LEU A 242 -21.11 -16.10 -7.98
N VAL A 243 -20.14 -15.38 -8.54
CA VAL A 243 -20.28 -14.07 -9.18
C VAL A 243 -19.32 -14.06 -10.36
N ILE A 244 -19.77 -13.60 -11.51
CA ILE A 244 -18.93 -13.42 -12.70
C ILE A 244 -18.38 -11.99 -12.77
N ALA A 245 -17.37 -11.75 -13.60
CA ALA A 245 -16.77 -10.42 -13.77
C ALA A 245 -17.82 -9.37 -14.18
N ASP A 246 -18.74 -9.71 -15.04
CA ASP A 246 -19.82 -8.82 -15.48
C ASP A 246 -20.73 -8.36 -14.32
N ASP A 247 -20.98 -9.21 -13.35
CA ASP A 247 -21.75 -8.84 -12.15
C ASP A 247 -21.04 -7.76 -11.35
N ILE A 248 -19.70 -7.76 -11.35
CA ILE A 248 -18.87 -6.79 -10.62
C ILE A 248 -18.76 -5.48 -11.39
N THR A 249 -18.54 -5.55 -12.71
CA THR A 249 -18.44 -4.34 -13.55
C THR A 249 -19.76 -3.58 -13.63
N ASN A 250 -20.88 -4.28 -13.54
CA ASN A 250 -22.24 -3.71 -13.61
C ASN A 250 -22.87 -3.47 -12.22
N LEU A 251 -22.10 -3.53 -11.12
CA LEU A 251 -22.64 -3.21 -9.80
C LEU A 251 -23.16 -1.77 -9.76
N PRO A 252 -24.37 -1.54 -9.23
CA PRO A 252 -24.86 -0.19 -8.97
C PRO A 252 -23.96 0.52 -7.95
N SER A 253 -23.97 1.85 -7.99
CA SER A 253 -23.25 2.67 -7.03
C SER A 253 -23.56 2.24 -5.59
N MET A 254 -22.57 2.25 -4.72
CA MET A 254 -22.65 1.87 -3.31
C MET A 254 -22.97 0.38 -3.05
N HIS A 255 -23.13 -0.43 -4.08
CA HIS A 255 -23.27 -1.88 -3.91
C HIS A 255 -21.91 -2.58 -3.99
N GLY A 256 -21.79 -3.72 -3.30
CA GLY A 256 -20.57 -4.49 -3.29
C GLY A 256 -20.75 -5.89 -2.72
N PHE A 257 -19.64 -6.57 -2.63
CA PHE A 257 -19.53 -7.87 -1.97
C PHE A 257 -18.53 -7.78 -0.83
N VAL A 258 -18.84 -8.42 0.29
CA VAL A 258 -17.90 -8.61 1.39
C VAL A 258 -17.63 -10.09 1.58
N LYS A 259 -16.37 -10.43 1.78
CA LYS A 259 -15.93 -11.77 2.14
C LYS A 259 -15.01 -11.72 3.35
N PHE A 260 -15.34 -12.51 4.34
CA PHE A 260 -14.49 -12.75 5.52
C PHE A 260 -13.80 -14.11 5.43
N PRO A 261 -12.67 -14.31 6.14
CA PRO A 261 -12.03 -15.61 6.27
C PRO A 261 -12.87 -16.59 7.12
N ASP A 262 -12.35 -17.81 7.29
CA ASP A 262 -12.83 -18.80 8.27
C ASP A 262 -14.25 -19.35 7.98
N GLY A 263 -14.56 -19.53 6.68
CA GLY A 263 -15.79 -20.20 6.24
C GLY A 263 -17.05 -19.33 6.20
N PHE A 264 -16.93 -18.03 6.48
CA PHE A 264 -18.05 -17.12 6.27
C PHE A 264 -18.40 -17.02 4.76
N PRO A 265 -19.69 -17.11 4.42
CA PRO A 265 -20.11 -16.92 3.03
C PRO A 265 -19.83 -15.50 2.56
N ALA A 266 -19.60 -15.33 1.27
CA ALA A 266 -19.62 -14.00 0.68
C ALA A 266 -21.03 -13.42 0.73
N ALA A 267 -21.15 -12.15 1.07
CA ALA A 267 -22.42 -11.45 1.16
C ALA A 267 -22.44 -10.23 0.25
N ARG A 268 -23.59 -10.00 -0.42
CA ARG A 268 -23.83 -8.73 -1.11
C ARG A 268 -24.20 -7.67 -0.09
N ILE A 269 -23.66 -6.47 -0.24
CA ILE A 269 -23.88 -5.35 0.67
C ILE A 269 -24.31 -4.10 -0.09
N LEU A 270 -24.97 -3.22 0.64
CA LEU A 270 -25.26 -1.84 0.25
C LEU A 270 -24.57 -0.94 1.27
N LEU A 271 -23.74 -0.01 0.79
CA LEU A 271 -23.13 1.02 1.61
C LEU A 271 -24.05 2.24 1.67
N GLU A 272 -24.14 2.85 2.84
CA GLU A 272 -24.87 4.09 3.01
C GLU A 272 -23.88 5.26 2.96
N TRP A 273 -24.18 6.25 2.11
CA TRP A 273 -23.46 7.52 2.12
C TRP A 273 -23.87 8.32 3.36
N LYS A 274 -22.88 8.82 4.08
CA LYS A 274 -23.11 9.68 5.23
C LYS A 274 -22.28 10.94 5.08
N ASP A 275 -22.97 12.08 5.03
CA ASP A 275 -22.32 13.38 5.07
C ASP A 275 -21.85 13.70 6.49
N TYR A 276 -20.61 14.14 6.59
CA TYR A 276 -20.05 14.66 7.83
C TYR A 276 -19.81 16.16 7.68
N PRO A 277 -20.13 16.98 8.70
CA PRO A 277 -19.87 18.41 8.64
C PRO A 277 -18.36 18.65 8.53
N GLN A 278 -17.99 19.63 7.71
CA GLN A 278 -16.60 20.07 7.63
C GLN A 278 -16.23 20.77 8.95
N VAL A 279 -15.29 20.19 9.69
CA VAL A 279 -14.85 20.70 11.01
C VAL A 279 -13.50 21.40 10.95
N ALA A 280 -12.78 21.29 9.82
CA ALA A 280 -11.48 21.93 9.59
C ALA A 280 -11.29 22.23 8.11
N GLN A 281 -10.35 23.12 7.79
CA GLN A 281 -9.91 23.32 6.41
C GLN A 281 -9.21 22.07 5.90
N GLY A 282 -9.53 21.63 4.68
CA GLY A 282 -8.88 20.45 4.06
C GLY A 282 -7.41 20.64 3.76
N PHE A 283 -6.98 21.89 3.57
CA PHE A 283 -5.58 22.27 3.32
C PHE A 283 -5.32 23.67 3.89
N VAL A 284 -4.23 23.81 4.62
CA VAL A 284 -3.74 25.11 5.10
C VAL A 284 -2.37 25.34 4.49
N GLN A 285 -2.28 26.37 3.64
CA GLN A 285 -1.02 26.74 3.01
C GLN A 285 -0.05 27.29 4.05
N ARG A 286 1.20 26.87 3.99
CA ARG A 286 2.26 27.41 4.83
C ARG A 286 2.59 28.84 4.40
N PRO A 287 2.69 29.82 5.33
CA PRO A 287 2.83 31.23 5.00
C PRO A 287 4.19 31.59 4.35
N ASP A 288 5.19 30.76 4.50
CA ASP A 288 6.57 31.00 4.07
C ASP A 288 6.86 30.46 2.65
N VAL A 289 5.89 29.89 1.99
CA VAL A 289 5.98 29.37 0.61
C VAL A 289 5.06 30.19 -0.26
N GLY A 290 5.48 31.40 -0.57
CA GLY A 290 4.81 32.33 -1.46
C GLY A 290 5.72 32.72 -2.60
#